data_66c33f56837ec23a3052f7c8e050cdc7
#
_entry.id   66c33f56837ec23a3052f7c8e050cdc7
#
_cell.length_a   1.000
_cell.length_b   1.000
_cell.length_c   1.000
_cell.angle_alpha   90.00
_cell.angle_beta   90.00
_cell.angle_gamma   90.00
#
_symmetry.space_group_name_H-M   'P 1'
#
loop_
_entity.id
_entity.type
_entity.pdbx_description
1 polymer ?
#
loop_
_entity_poly.entity_id
_entity_poly.type
_entity_poly.pdbx_seq_one_letter_code
_entity_poly.pdbx_strand_id
1 'polypeptide(L)'
;RLEAADRVSRGLPAAGQAVVMTKWMGLEGTAILAQEKEAQLLARFPRVMVEKAKGFEKYLSILPEAATAGKSGVSFMQAVREGGIFASLWELAERAGVGLHIDLMKIPMDQTVVEICNYYDLNPYEILSSGSALLFAKQGQQLCEELAAIGIPAAVIGQTTDGNDRIIQNGEEIRYLDLPKPDQIRKILNYSAKMANKGE
;
A
#
# COMPACT_ATOMS: atom_id res chain seq x y z
N ARG A 1 -15.40 5.54 17.15
CA ARG A 1 -14.10 5.38 16.44
C ARG A 1 -14.27 4.78 15.02
N LEU A 2 -15.32 4.01 14.75
CA LEU A 2 -15.67 3.49 13.42
C LEU A 2 -16.30 4.54 12.49
N GLU A 3 -16.96 5.54 13.02
CA GLU A 3 -17.69 6.58 12.26
C GLU A 3 -16.82 7.44 11.31
N ALA A 4 -15.52 7.60 11.59
CA ALA A 4 -14.64 8.41 10.74
C ALA A 4 -14.25 7.66 9.44
N ALA A 5 -14.01 6.35 9.53
CA ALA A 5 -13.71 5.51 8.37
C ALA A 5 -14.96 5.30 7.49
N ASP A 6 -16.14 5.15 8.11
CA ASP A 6 -17.42 5.02 7.38
C ASP A 6 -17.83 6.31 6.65
N ARG A 7 -17.38 7.48 7.11
CA ARG A 7 -17.68 8.76 6.45
C ARG A 7 -16.89 8.98 5.16
N VAL A 8 -15.75 8.33 4.98
CA VAL A 8 -14.92 8.45 3.77
C VAL A 8 -15.37 7.50 2.65
N SER A 9 -16.11 6.44 2.97
CA SER A 9 -16.57 5.41 2.02
C SER A 9 -18.01 5.66 1.52
N ARG A 10 -18.33 6.86 1.05
CA ARG A 10 -19.70 7.14 0.54
C ARG A 10 -19.96 6.67 -0.88
N GLY A 11 -19.11 5.85 -1.45
CA GLY A 11 -19.26 5.32 -2.81
C GLY A 11 -18.06 4.50 -3.24
N LEU A 12 -18.03 4.18 -4.52
CA LEU A 12 -16.86 3.62 -5.20
C LEU A 12 -16.17 4.73 -6.01
N PRO A 13 -14.85 4.62 -6.30
CA PRO A 13 -14.20 5.59 -7.17
C PRO A 13 -14.82 5.59 -8.56
N ALA A 14 -14.93 6.77 -9.16
CA ALA A 14 -15.37 6.97 -10.53
C ALA A 14 -14.16 7.19 -11.45
N ALA A 15 -14.35 7.07 -12.76
CA ALA A 15 -13.32 7.40 -13.75
C ALA A 15 -12.87 8.87 -13.65
N GLY A 16 -11.60 9.13 -14.00
CA GLY A 16 -11.00 10.46 -14.00
C GLY A 16 -10.56 10.98 -12.63
N GLN A 17 -10.46 10.11 -11.62
CA GLN A 17 -9.94 10.48 -10.30
C GLN A 17 -8.46 10.13 -10.18
N ALA A 18 -7.70 10.98 -9.51
CA ALA A 18 -6.34 10.66 -9.11
C ALA A 18 -6.34 9.53 -8.07
N VAL A 19 -5.39 8.62 -8.21
CA VAL A 19 -5.07 7.59 -7.23
C VAL A 19 -3.89 8.08 -6.41
N VAL A 20 -4.12 8.35 -5.14
CA VAL A 20 -3.09 8.80 -4.19
C VAL A 20 -2.76 7.65 -3.25
N MET A 21 -1.47 7.38 -3.07
CA MET A 21 -0.98 6.43 -2.07
C MET A 21 -0.29 7.17 -0.93
N THR A 22 -0.59 6.78 0.31
CA THR A 22 0.08 7.33 1.49
C THR A 22 1.19 6.41 1.97
N LYS A 23 2.22 7.02 2.60
CA LYS A 23 3.42 6.35 3.12
C LYS A 23 4.11 5.57 1.99
N TRP A 24 4.50 4.33 2.23
CA TRP A 24 5.19 3.49 1.24
C TRP A 24 4.70 2.04 1.31
N MET A 25 4.92 1.29 0.25
CA MET A 25 4.53 -0.12 0.16
C MET A 25 5.36 -1.01 1.09
N GLY A 26 4.84 -2.20 1.40
CA GLY A 26 5.57 -3.24 2.13
C GLY A 26 5.81 -2.97 3.61
N LEU A 27 5.14 -1.98 4.22
CA LEU A 27 5.36 -1.55 5.61
C LEU A 27 5.25 -2.71 6.61
N GLU A 28 4.09 -3.33 6.69
CA GLU A 28 3.83 -4.38 7.69
C GLU A 28 4.61 -5.64 7.38
N GLY A 29 4.65 -6.07 6.12
CA GLY A 29 5.40 -7.26 5.71
C GLY A 29 6.89 -7.16 6.05
N THR A 30 7.49 -5.99 5.82
CA THR A 30 8.89 -5.73 6.16
C THR A 30 9.12 -5.73 7.67
N ALA A 31 8.22 -5.11 8.45
CA ALA A 31 8.32 -5.13 9.92
C ALA A 31 8.25 -6.54 10.48
N ILE A 32 7.32 -7.36 9.99
CA ILE A 32 7.18 -8.77 10.39
C ILE A 32 8.44 -9.57 10.02
N LEU A 33 8.96 -9.41 8.79
CA LEU A 33 10.20 -10.09 8.39
C LEU A 33 11.37 -9.67 9.26
N ALA A 34 11.49 -8.39 9.60
CA ALA A 34 12.56 -7.89 10.45
C ALA A 34 12.50 -8.43 11.88
N GLN A 35 11.32 -8.73 12.39
CA GLN A 35 11.13 -9.34 13.70
C GLN A 35 11.36 -10.85 13.67
N GLU A 36 10.72 -11.57 12.74
CA GLU A 36 10.73 -13.02 12.69
C GLU A 36 12.06 -13.60 12.17
N LYS A 37 12.81 -12.83 11.39
CA LYS A 37 14.06 -13.21 10.75
C LYS A 37 15.24 -12.33 11.15
N GLU A 38 15.17 -11.71 12.33
CA GLU A 38 16.17 -10.75 12.81
C GLU A 38 17.61 -11.25 12.69
N ALA A 39 17.90 -12.48 13.17
CA ALA A 39 19.24 -13.03 13.15
C ALA A 39 19.78 -13.17 11.71
N GLN A 40 18.93 -13.58 10.75
CA GLN A 40 19.32 -13.70 9.35
C GLN A 40 19.60 -12.32 8.73
N LEU A 41 18.75 -11.34 9.03
CA LEU A 41 18.91 -9.98 8.52
C LEU A 41 20.14 -9.28 9.13
N LEU A 42 20.42 -9.47 10.42
CA LEU A 42 21.62 -8.94 11.07
C LEU A 42 22.92 -9.55 10.55
N ALA A 43 22.88 -10.77 10.01
CA ALA A 43 24.04 -11.38 9.35
C ALA A 43 24.36 -10.74 7.98
N ARG A 44 23.39 -10.02 7.38
CA ARG A 44 23.52 -9.46 6.02
C ARG A 44 23.50 -7.93 6.01
N PHE A 45 22.73 -7.30 6.88
CA PHE A 45 22.48 -5.87 6.88
C PHE A 45 22.95 -5.20 8.17
N PRO A 46 23.28 -3.89 8.12
CA PRO A 46 23.60 -3.13 9.32
C PRO A 46 22.42 -3.13 10.31
N ARG A 47 22.74 -3.20 11.61
CA ARG A 47 21.74 -3.18 12.69
C ARG A 47 20.75 -2.01 12.55
N VAL A 48 21.22 -0.81 12.19
CA VAL A 48 20.38 0.39 12.03
C VAL A 48 19.25 0.16 11.00
N MET A 49 19.51 -0.59 9.94
CA MET A 49 18.52 -0.91 8.91
C MET A 49 17.49 -1.91 9.43
N VAL A 50 17.92 -2.93 10.16
CA VAL A 50 17.01 -3.93 10.74
C VAL A 50 16.10 -3.28 11.80
N GLU A 51 16.66 -2.42 12.65
CA GLU A 51 15.87 -1.68 13.64
C GLU A 51 14.92 -0.69 12.98
N LYS A 52 15.32 -0.03 11.88
CA LYS A 52 14.41 0.81 11.08
C LYS A 52 13.23 -0.01 10.55
N ALA A 53 13.48 -1.20 10.00
CA ALA A 53 12.44 -2.09 9.48
C ALA A 53 11.45 -2.51 10.58
N LYS A 54 11.94 -2.92 11.75
CA LYS A 54 11.09 -3.21 12.92
C LYS A 54 10.25 -2.00 13.33
N GLY A 55 10.85 -0.80 13.29
CA GLY A 55 10.19 0.45 13.63
C GLY A 55 9.07 0.86 12.67
N PHE A 56 8.84 0.16 11.58
CA PHE A 56 7.71 0.43 10.68
C PHE A 56 6.35 0.17 11.33
N GLU A 57 6.26 -0.60 12.40
CA GLU A 57 5.03 -0.81 13.17
C GLU A 57 4.35 0.50 13.60
N LYS A 58 5.11 1.55 13.87
CA LYS A 58 4.57 2.87 14.25
C LYS A 58 3.73 3.54 13.15
N TYR A 59 3.86 3.09 11.90
CA TYR A 59 3.16 3.65 10.75
C TYR A 59 1.91 2.85 10.33
N LEU A 60 1.54 1.77 11.03
CA LEU A 60 0.43 0.89 10.64
C LEU A 60 -0.96 1.53 10.78
N SER A 61 -1.10 2.57 11.60
CA SER A 61 -2.38 3.28 11.71
C SER A 61 -2.61 4.20 10.51
N ILE A 62 -3.81 4.12 9.93
CA ILE A 62 -4.29 5.01 8.86
C ILE A 62 -5.37 5.98 9.35
N LEU A 63 -5.56 6.11 10.65
CA LEU A 63 -6.56 7.01 11.24
C LEU A 63 -6.32 8.49 10.90
N PRO A 64 -5.07 9.00 10.91
CA PRO A 64 -4.81 10.39 10.51
C PRO A 64 -5.18 10.64 9.04
N GLU A 65 -4.88 9.70 8.13
CA GLU A 65 -5.27 9.76 6.72
C GLU A 65 -6.79 9.83 6.57
N ALA A 66 -7.51 8.96 7.28
CA ALA A 66 -8.98 8.93 7.24
C ALA A 66 -9.60 10.24 7.76
N ALA A 67 -9.01 10.82 8.81
CA ALA A 67 -9.47 12.11 9.35
C ALA A 67 -9.28 13.26 8.35
N THR A 68 -8.18 13.28 7.61
CA THR A 68 -7.89 14.26 6.54
C THR A 68 -8.80 14.00 5.34
N ALA A 69 -8.89 12.77 4.86
CA ALA A 69 -9.71 12.37 3.73
C ALA A 69 -11.18 12.82 3.86
N GLY A 70 -11.73 12.75 5.07
CA GLY A 70 -13.12 13.20 5.35
C GLY A 70 -13.36 14.69 5.13
N LYS A 71 -12.31 15.51 5.03
CA LYS A 71 -12.36 16.97 4.83
C LYS A 71 -11.90 17.42 3.45
N SER A 72 -11.16 16.59 2.73
CA SER A 72 -10.36 16.93 1.54
C SER A 72 -10.98 16.46 0.22
N GLY A 73 -12.29 16.23 0.17
CA GLY A 73 -12.99 15.85 -1.07
C GLY A 73 -12.60 14.48 -1.62
N VAL A 74 -12.09 13.59 -0.76
CA VAL A 74 -11.81 12.19 -1.08
C VAL A 74 -13.13 11.46 -1.27
N SER A 75 -13.31 10.82 -2.43
CA SER A 75 -14.53 10.08 -2.77
C SER A 75 -14.51 8.67 -2.18
N PHE A 76 -13.33 8.07 -2.10
CA PHE A 76 -13.12 6.73 -1.59
C PHE A 76 -11.72 6.57 -0.99
N MET A 77 -11.62 5.76 0.05
CA MET A 77 -10.37 5.38 0.70
C MET A 77 -10.36 3.90 1.03
N GLN A 78 -9.24 3.24 0.81
CA GLN A 78 -9.03 1.83 1.15
C GLN A 78 -7.64 1.64 1.75
N ALA A 79 -7.54 0.89 2.85
CA ALA A 79 -6.25 0.40 3.35
C ALA A 79 -5.64 -0.59 2.35
N VAL A 80 -4.34 -0.47 2.10
CA VAL A 80 -3.59 -1.54 1.43
C VAL A 80 -3.35 -2.65 2.45
N ARG A 81 -3.51 -3.91 2.04
CA ARG A 81 -3.47 -5.07 2.94
C ARG A 81 -2.65 -6.22 2.36
N GLU A 82 -3.04 -7.44 2.66
CA GLU A 82 -2.49 -8.69 2.13
C GLU A 82 -2.51 -8.70 0.59
N GLY A 83 -1.46 -9.22 -0.03
CA GLY A 83 -1.23 -9.16 -1.48
C GLY A 83 -0.70 -7.82 -1.97
N GLY A 84 -0.46 -6.87 -1.05
CA GLY A 84 0.18 -5.60 -1.32
C GLY A 84 -0.65 -4.64 -2.17
N ILE A 85 0.06 -3.70 -2.80
CA ILE A 85 -0.60 -2.65 -3.59
C ILE A 85 -1.23 -3.21 -4.86
N PHE A 86 -0.64 -4.23 -5.48
CA PHE A 86 -1.18 -4.80 -6.72
C PHE A 86 -2.53 -5.47 -6.49
N ALA A 87 -2.66 -6.29 -5.44
CA ALA A 87 -3.94 -6.89 -5.08
C ALA A 87 -4.98 -5.82 -4.74
N SER A 88 -4.61 -4.81 -3.95
CA SER A 88 -5.52 -3.74 -3.55
C SER A 88 -6.03 -2.91 -4.72
N LEU A 89 -5.17 -2.58 -5.70
CA LEU A 89 -5.55 -1.86 -6.92
C LEU A 89 -6.47 -2.70 -7.79
N TRP A 90 -6.14 -3.98 -7.98
CA TRP A 90 -6.92 -4.89 -8.81
C TRP A 90 -8.34 -5.09 -8.25
N GLU A 91 -8.44 -5.45 -6.96
CA GLU A 91 -9.71 -5.70 -6.27
C GLU A 91 -10.61 -4.46 -6.26
N LEU A 92 -10.00 -3.29 -6.06
CA LEU A 92 -10.74 -2.04 -6.07
C LEU A 92 -11.29 -1.72 -7.47
N ALA A 93 -10.47 -1.83 -8.51
CA ALA A 93 -10.88 -1.56 -9.88
C ALA A 93 -12.02 -2.52 -10.31
N GLU A 94 -11.90 -3.80 -9.95
CA GLU A 94 -12.95 -4.80 -10.19
C GLU A 94 -14.26 -4.42 -9.51
N ARG A 95 -14.19 -4.08 -8.23
CA ARG A 95 -15.37 -3.72 -7.43
C ARG A 95 -16.03 -2.42 -7.90
N ALA A 96 -15.23 -1.46 -8.37
CA ALA A 96 -15.71 -0.16 -8.82
C ALA A 96 -16.16 -0.14 -10.29
N GLY A 97 -15.79 -1.15 -11.09
CA GLY A 97 -16.05 -1.20 -12.53
C GLY A 97 -15.31 -0.07 -13.27
N VAL A 98 -14.08 0.25 -12.86
CA VAL A 98 -13.24 1.27 -13.49
C VAL A 98 -11.91 0.68 -13.94
N GLY A 99 -11.33 1.27 -14.97
CA GLY A 99 -9.94 1.02 -15.34
C GLY A 99 -8.96 1.78 -14.45
N LEU A 100 -7.68 1.44 -14.57
CA LEU A 100 -6.56 2.09 -13.87
C LEU A 100 -5.42 2.36 -14.85
N HIS A 101 -4.74 3.47 -14.63
CA HIS A 101 -3.43 3.74 -15.22
C HIS A 101 -2.49 4.15 -14.08
N ILE A 102 -1.59 3.26 -13.70
CA ILE A 102 -0.67 3.41 -12.55
C ILE A 102 0.76 3.49 -13.04
N ASP A 103 1.50 4.48 -12.59
CA ASP A 103 2.92 4.67 -12.83
C ASP A 103 3.71 4.10 -11.66
N LEU A 104 4.42 2.99 -11.90
CA LEU A 104 5.23 2.31 -10.87
C LEU A 104 6.32 3.19 -10.30
N MET A 105 6.88 4.09 -11.12
CA MET A 105 7.96 4.98 -10.67
C MET A 105 7.49 6.01 -9.64
N LYS A 106 6.17 6.22 -9.55
CA LYS A 106 5.56 7.13 -8.58
C LYS A 106 5.09 6.46 -7.29
N ILE A 107 5.11 5.12 -7.24
CA ILE A 107 4.76 4.41 -6.02
C ILE A 107 5.85 4.63 -4.97
N PRO A 108 5.52 5.22 -3.80
CA PRO A 108 6.50 5.46 -2.76
C PRO A 108 7.11 4.16 -2.24
N MET A 109 8.43 4.12 -2.18
CA MET A 109 9.22 2.99 -1.66
C MET A 109 10.22 3.47 -0.62
N ASP A 110 10.38 2.71 0.46
CA ASP A 110 11.51 2.86 1.36
C ASP A 110 12.62 1.87 0.95
N GLN A 111 13.86 2.33 0.91
CA GLN A 111 15.01 1.50 0.53
C GLN A 111 15.11 0.23 1.38
N THR A 112 14.75 0.30 2.67
CA THR A 112 14.77 -0.84 3.58
C THR A 112 13.80 -1.94 3.13
N VAL A 113 12.62 -1.58 2.60
CA VAL A 113 11.67 -2.53 2.02
C VAL A 113 12.29 -3.22 0.81
N VAL A 114 12.87 -2.44 -0.10
CA VAL A 114 13.48 -2.96 -1.34
C VAL A 114 14.61 -3.95 -1.02
N GLU A 115 15.51 -3.58 -0.12
CA GLU A 115 16.66 -4.43 0.25
C GLU A 115 16.22 -5.75 0.91
N ILE A 116 15.27 -5.70 1.83
CA ILE A 116 14.76 -6.90 2.52
C ILE A 116 13.98 -7.78 1.54
N CYS A 117 13.15 -7.20 0.67
CA CYS A 117 12.44 -7.95 -0.36
C CYS A 117 13.41 -8.62 -1.34
N ASN A 118 14.43 -7.90 -1.81
CA ASN A 118 15.45 -8.45 -2.70
C ASN A 118 16.23 -9.61 -2.04
N TYR A 119 16.56 -9.49 -0.77
CA TYR A 119 17.27 -10.54 -0.03
C TYR A 119 16.48 -11.85 0.03
N TYR A 120 15.16 -11.78 0.11
CA TYR A 120 14.27 -12.95 0.18
C TYR A 120 13.62 -13.32 -1.17
N ASP A 121 14.00 -12.68 -2.27
CA ASP A 121 13.39 -12.87 -3.59
C ASP A 121 11.86 -12.65 -3.57
N LEU A 122 11.42 -11.55 -2.97
CA LEU A 122 10.03 -11.15 -2.85
C LEU A 122 9.73 -9.94 -3.75
N ASN A 123 8.54 -9.93 -4.35
CA ASN A 123 8.03 -8.77 -5.05
C ASN A 123 7.49 -7.74 -4.04
N PRO A 124 8.11 -6.54 -3.88
CA PRO A 124 7.68 -5.56 -2.89
C PRO A 124 6.28 -4.97 -3.15
N TYR A 125 5.77 -5.07 -4.37
CA TYR A 125 4.40 -4.64 -4.72
C TYR A 125 3.33 -5.64 -4.29
N GLU A 126 3.70 -6.88 -3.99
CA GLU A 126 2.81 -8.01 -3.66
C GLU A 126 2.96 -8.48 -2.20
N ILE A 127 3.62 -7.69 -1.34
CA ILE A 127 3.80 -8.00 0.08
C ILE A 127 2.88 -7.15 0.96
N LEU A 128 2.43 -7.72 2.05
CA LEU A 128 1.58 -7.11 3.08
C LEU A 128 1.99 -5.66 3.41
N SER A 129 1.07 -4.72 3.16
CA SER A 129 1.35 -3.28 3.18
C SER A 129 0.39 -2.49 4.07
N SER A 130 -0.16 -3.12 5.13
CA SER A 130 -0.96 -2.38 6.11
C SER A 130 -0.19 -1.19 6.65
N GLY A 131 -0.87 -0.10 6.91
CA GLY A 131 -0.30 1.21 7.22
C GLY A 131 -0.30 2.17 6.04
N SER A 132 -0.30 1.66 4.80
CA SER A 132 -0.52 2.46 3.59
C SER A 132 -1.99 2.49 3.22
N ALA A 133 -2.42 3.54 2.54
CA ALA A 133 -3.79 3.67 2.04
C ALA A 133 -3.81 4.20 0.61
N LEU A 134 -4.83 3.78 -0.13
CA LEU A 134 -5.20 4.34 -1.43
C LEU A 134 -6.38 5.29 -1.24
N LEU A 135 -6.23 6.52 -1.72
CA LEU A 135 -7.25 7.56 -1.68
C LEU A 135 -7.57 8.01 -3.10
N PHE A 136 -8.83 8.26 -3.37
CA PHE A 136 -9.33 8.67 -4.68
C PHE A 136 -9.96 10.05 -4.60
N ALA A 137 -9.40 10.97 -5.35
CA ALA A 137 -9.84 12.38 -5.34
C ALA A 137 -9.69 13.01 -6.72
N LYS A 138 -10.48 14.05 -7.00
CA LYS A 138 -10.33 14.84 -8.23
C LYS A 138 -9.04 15.69 -8.20
N GLN A 139 -8.66 16.16 -7.02
CA GLN A 139 -7.50 17.03 -6.81
C GLN A 139 -6.41 16.29 -6.03
N GLY A 140 -5.78 15.28 -6.66
CA GLY A 140 -4.80 14.41 -6.00
C GLY A 140 -3.58 15.15 -5.46
N GLN A 141 -3.06 16.15 -6.19
CA GLN A 141 -1.90 16.91 -5.74
C GLN A 141 -2.20 17.75 -4.49
N GLN A 142 -3.34 18.42 -4.45
CA GLN A 142 -3.78 19.15 -3.26
C GLN A 142 -3.93 18.23 -2.05
N LEU A 143 -4.49 17.03 -2.25
CA LEU A 143 -4.60 16.02 -1.20
C LEU A 143 -3.21 15.61 -0.65
N CYS A 144 -2.22 15.45 -1.54
CA CYS A 144 -0.84 15.16 -1.10
C CYS A 144 -0.27 16.29 -0.23
N GLU A 145 -0.52 17.55 -0.58
CA GLU A 145 -0.07 18.71 0.21
C GLU A 145 -0.76 18.78 1.58
N GLU A 146 -2.06 18.52 1.65
CA GLU A 146 -2.81 18.46 2.89
C GLU A 146 -2.32 17.33 3.82
N LEU A 147 -2.01 16.15 3.26
CA LEU A 147 -1.42 15.05 4.01
C LEU A 147 0.01 15.36 4.49
N ALA A 148 0.82 15.99 3.63
CA ALA A 148 2.16 16.42 3.98
C ALA A 148 2.17 17.45 5.14
N ALA A 149 1.19 18.34 5.20
CA ALA A 149 1.04 19.34 6.27
C ALA A 149 0.84 18.70 7.67
N ILE A 150 0.35 17.45 7.72
CA ILE A 150 0.23 16.68 8.97
C ILE A 150 1.31 15.59 9.11
N GLY A 151 2.37 15.66 8.29
CA GLY A 151 3.51 14.75 8.35
C GLY A 151 3.31 13.38 7.71
N ILE A 152 2.29 13.22 6.86
CA ILE A 152 2.03 11.97 6.14
C ILE A 152 2.52 12.12 4.69
N PRO A 153 3.60 11.40 4.30
CA PRO A 153 4.04 11.40 2.92
C PRO A 153 2.97 10.73 2.03
N ALA A 154 2.69 11.34 0.89
CA ALA A 154 1.75 10.82 -0.09
C ALA A 154 2.18 11.19 -1.51
N ALA A 155 1.78 10.39 -2.49
CA ALA A 155 2.06 10.64 -3.89
C ALA A 155 0.86 10.26 -4.77
N VAL A 156 0.65 11.03 -5.83
CA VAL A 156 -0.26 10.64 -6.92
C VAL A 156 0.44 9.58 -7.75
N ILE A 157 -0.03 8.34 -7.67
CA ILE A 157 0.57 7.18 -8.35
C ILE A 157 -0.09 6.87 -9.70
N GLY A 158 -1.19 7.51 -10.03
CA GLY A 158 -1.94 7.27 -11.26
C GLY A 158 -3.34 7.86 -11.23
N GLN A 159 -4.18 7.30 -12.07
CA GLN A 159 -5.58 7.72 -12.19
C GLN A 159 -6.51 6.54 -12.51
N THR A 160 -7.77 6.70 -12.19
CA THR A 160 -8.86 5.83 -12.66
C THR A 160 -9.25 6.24 -14.09
N THR A 161 -9.62 5.25 -14.91
CA THR A 161 -10.03 5.45 -16.30
C THR A 161 -11.41 4.83 -16.56
N ASP A 162 -12.03 5.20 -17.68
CA ASP A 162 -13.19 4.48 -18.17
C ASP A 162 -12.80 3.07 -18.66
N GLY A 163 -13.76 2.16 -18.59
CA GLY A 163 -13.54 0.76 -19.01
C GLY A 163 -12.92 -0.09 -17.91
N ASN A 164 -12.28 -1.20 -18.30
CA ASN A 164 -11.78 -2.22 -17.38
C ASN A 164 -10.27 -2.46 -17.48
N ASP A 165 -9.56 -1.67 -18.28
CA ASP A 165 -8.12 -1.84 -18.46
C ASP A 165 -7.37 -1.40 -17.20
N ARG A 166 -6.53 -2.28 -16.66
CA ARG A 166 -5.70 -2.04 -15.49
C ARG A 166 -4.24 -1.96 -15.93
N ILE A 167 -3.84 -0.77 -16.35
CA ILE A 167 -2.54 -0.50 -16.96
C ILE A 167 -1.52 -0.16 -15.87
N ILE A 168 -0.37 -0.81 -15.94
CA ILE A 168 0.82 -0.52 -15.17
C ILE A 168 1.88 0.00 -16.12
N GLN A 169 2.40 1.19 -15.87
CA GLN A 169 3.49 1.81 -16.62
C GLN A 169 4.77 1.81 -15.78
N ASN A 170 5.90 1.41 -16.39
CA ASN A 170 7.23 1.49 -15.80
C ASN A 170 8.19 2.12 -16.84
N GLY A 171 8.33 3.44 -16.78
CA GLY A 171 9.01 4.18 -17.84
C GLY A 171 8.29 4.04 -19.18
N GLU A 172 8.96 3.43 -20.18
CA GLU A 172 8.36 3.14 -21.48
C GLU A 172 7.61 1.81 -21.56
N GLU A 173 7.81 0.93 -20.58
CA GLU A 173 7.14 -0.37 -20.53
C GLU A 173 5.71 -0.22 -20.04
N ILE A 174 4.76 -0.78 -20.78
CA ILE A 174 3.34 -0.82 -20.45
C ILE A 174 2.89 -2.27 -20.40
N ARG A 175 2.23 -2.64 -19.31
CA ARG A 175 1.64 -3.97 -19.12
C ARG A 175 0.32 -3.89 -18.37
N TYR A 176 -0.44 -4.97 -18.41
CA TYR A 176 -1.64 -5.11 -17.57
C TYR A 176 -1.26 -5.59 -16.17
N LEU A 177 -2.04 -5.14 -15.18
CA LEU A 177 -1.95 -5.64 -13.82
C LEU A 177 -2.49 -7.08 -13.79
N ASP A 178 -1.68 -8.00 -13.29
CA ASP A 178 -2.06 -9.39 -13.12
C ASP A 178 -3.17 -9.57 -12.08
N LEU A 179 -3.87 -10.70 -12.16
CA LEU A 179 -4.76 -11.16 -11.10
C LEU A 179 -4.03 -11.22 -9.75
N PRO A 180 -4.71 -10.93 -8.64
CA PRO A 180 -4.12 -11.02 -7.31
C PRO A 180 -3.50 -12.40 -7.05
N LYS A 181 -2.27 -12.38 -6.56
CA LYS A 181 -1.52 -13.56 -6.17
C LYS A 181 -1.49 -13.66 -4.64
N PRO A 182 -1.24 -14.85 -4.07
CA PRO A 182 -0.99 -14.99 -2.65
C PRO A 182 0.15 -14.07 -2.19
N ASP A 183 0.00 -13.48 -1.01
CA ASP A 183 1.00 -12.58 -0.45
C ASP A 183 2.40 -13.20 -0.44
N GLN A 184 3.37 -12.43 -0.88
CA GLN A 184 4.75 -12.89 -1.01
C GLN A 184 5.39 -13.28 0.33
N ILE A 185 4.93 -12.70 1.45
CA ILE A 185 5.43 -13.04 2.79
C ILE A 185 5.24 -14.52 3.12
N ARG A 186 4.25 -15.18 2.51
CA ARG A 186 3.95 -16.60 2.70
C ARG A 186 5.09 -17.52 2.22
N LYS A 187 5.94 -17.05 1.31
CA LYS A 187 7.14 -17.79 0.87
C LYS A 187 8.14 -18.00 2.00
N ILE A 188 8.20 -17.05 2.94
CA ILE A 188 9.19 -17.02 4.03
C ILE A 188 8.60 -17.45 5.36
N LEU A 189 7.34 -17.11 5.59
CA LEU A 189 6.62 -17.41 6.82
C LEU A 189 5.41 -18.26 6.49
N ASN A 190 5.23 -19.39 7.20
CA ASN A 190 3.98 -20.15 7.18
C ASN A 190 2.89 -19.33 7.94
N TYR A 191 2.44 -18.24 7.32
CA TYR A 191 1.58 -17.22 7.94
C TYR A 191 0.20 -17.77 8.32
N SER A 192 -0.28 -18.80 7.61
CA SER A 192 -1.58 -19.43 7.87
C SER A 192 -1.74 -20.04 9.27
N ALA A 193 -0.64 -20.39 9.93
CA ALA A 193 -0.68 -21.01 11.26
C ALA A 193 -0.78 -19.98 12.41
N LYS A 194 -0.38 -18.72 12.19
CA LYS A 194 -0.33 -17.70 13.26
C LYS A 194 -1.59 -16.86 13.39
N MET A 195 -2.38 -16.71 12.32
CA MET A 195 -3.67 -15.98 12.40
C MET A 195 -4.75 -16.82 13.10
N ALA A 196 -4.69 -18.15 13.03
CA ALA A 196 -5.62 -19.04 13.74
C ALA A 196 -5.46 -19.00 15.27
N ASN A 197 -4.24 -18.65 15.76
CA ASN A 197 -3.95 -18.63 17.21
C ASN A 197 -4.15 -17.25 17.89
N LYS A 198 -4.52 -16.21 17.16
CA LYS A 198 -4.84 -14.87 17.74
C LYS A 198 -6.33 -14.61 17.90
N GLY A 199 -7.17 -15.60 17.60
CA GLY A 199 -8.64 -15.53 17.69
C GLY A 199 -9.26 -16.38 18.83
N GLU A 200 -8.44 -16.87 19.80
CA GLU A 200 -8.94 -17.47 21.04
C GLU A 200 -8.73 -16.53 22.23
#